data_d7fe90fa529fa7b9b7b32760c2a2cb7c
#
_entry.id   d7fe90fa529fa7b9b7b32760c2a2cb7c
#
_cell.length_a   1.000
_cell.length_b   1.000
_cell.length_c   1.000
_cell.angle_alpha   90.00
_cell.angle_beta   90.00
_cell.angle_gamma   90.00
#
_symmetry.space_group_name_H-M   'P 1'
#
loop_
_entity.id
_entity.type
_entity.pdbx_description
1 polymer ?
#
loop_
_entity_poly.entity_id
_entity_poly.type
_entity_poly.pdbx_seq_one_letter_code
_entity_poly.pdbx_strand_id
1 'polypeptide(L)'
;LFSLGVILTPHLGFGQSASQIGPWNLTELQQVPPASFGPRQDLLQPVYYQSNPRNNKPTRVFAWYARPAGEERVPGMVLVHGGGGKAFADWAAHWARRGYAALAMDLAGHGPEGPLPDGGPDQSDETKFGAFDDQAVANMWTTHAIAAVIRGHSLLAAQPGVDANRIGITGISWGGYLTCIAAGVDDRLKVAVPVYGCGFLHENSVWREPRFDRMPPAQRERWVKWFDPSQYLPQVRCPILFLNGTNDFAYPLDSYRRSYDLVPKQRTLSIIPRLPHGHIWTFREVDLFVDSVLKEGEPLPVLGDLRTAGREV
;
A
#
# COMPACT_ATOMS: atom_id res chain seq x y z
N LEU A 1 -56.21 -8.00 40.33
CA LEU A 1 -55.65 -8.02 39.00
C LEU A 1 -54.49 -7.05 39.00
N PHE A 2 -53.25 -7.58 39.22
CA PHE A 2 -52.01 -6.80 39.11
C PHE A 2 -51.41 -7.09 37.74
N SER A 3 -51.26 -6.03 36.95
CA SER A 3 -50.57 -6.07 35.66
C SER A 3 -49.08 -5.81 35.88
N LEU A 4 -48.20 -6.81 35.61
CA LEU A 4 -46.75 -6.64 35.54
C LEU A 4 -46.38 -6.03 34.20
N GLY A 5 -45.92 -4.79 34.20
CA GLY A 5 -45.32 -4.17 33.05
C GLY A 5 -43.85 -4.62 32.92
N VAL A 6 -43.52 -5.34 31.81
CA VAL A 6 -42.14 -5.67 31.45
C VAL A 6 -41.52 -4.45 30.79
N ILE A 7 -40.53 -3.85 31.46
CA ILE A 7 -39.70 -2.79 30.89
C ILE A 7 -38.60 -3.47 30.07
N LEU A 8 -38.75 -3.41 28.75
CA LEU A 8 -37.68 -3.75 27.80
C LEU A 8 -36.70 -2.58 27.75
N THR A 9 -35.50 -2.75 28.35
CA THR A 9 -34.36 -1.86 28.11
C THR A 9 -33.79 -2.13 26.72
N PRO A 10 -33.61 -1.12 25.86
CA PRO A 10 -32.93 -1.32 24.61
C PRO A 10 -31.44 -1.56 24.89
N HIS A 11 -30.94 -2.74 24.55
CA HIS A 11 -29.49 -2.95 24.38
C HIS A 11 -29.03 -2.06 23.24
N LEU A 12 -28.34 -0.99 23.56
CA LEU A 12 -27.50 -0.25 22.64
C LEU A 12 -26.35 -1.18 22.22
N GLY A 13 -26.55 -1.92 21.13
CA GLY A 13 -25.47 -2.55 20.41
C GLY A 13 -24.56 -1.45 19.89
N PHE A 14 -23.33 -1.41 20.38
CA PHE A 14 -22.26 -0.65 19.73
C PHE A 14 -22.06 -1.24 18.34
N GLY A 15 -22.75 -0.68 17.35
CA GLY A 15 -22.48 -0.91 15.95
C GLY A 15 -21.07 -0.40 15.68
N GLN A 16 -20.14 -1.29 15.38
CA GLN A 16 -18.87 -0.91 14.78
C GLN A 16 -19.21 -0.10 13.52
N SER A 17 -18.81 1.16 13.50
CA SER A 17 -19.00 2.00 12.32
C SER A 17 -18.25 1.34 11.15
N ALA A 18 -18.93 1.15 10.03
CA ALA A 18 -18.41 0.50 8.82
C ALA A 18 -17.20 1.20 8.18
N SER A 19 -16.66 2.23 8.83
CA SER A 19 -15.59 3.09 8.37
C SER A 19 -14.20 2.80 8.97
N GLN A 20 -14.09 1.87 9.94
CA GLN A 20 -12.81 1.54 10.57
C GLN A 20 -12.34 0.14 10.15
N ILE A 21 -11.22 0.09 9.42
CA ILE A 21 -10.55 -1.16 9.03
C ILE A 21 -9.14 -1.14 9.61
N GLY A 22 -8.81 -2.11 10.47
CA GLY A 22 -7.56 -2.07 11.20
C GLY A 22 -7.45 -0.82 12.08
N PRO A 23 -6.28 -0.17 12.18
CA PRO A 23 -6.09 1.05 12.97
C PRO A 23 -6.50 2.33 12.22
N TRP A 24 -7.13 2.24 11.04
CA TRP A 24 -7.40 3.38 10.15
C TRP A 24 -8.87 3.79 10.16
N ASN A 25 -9.11 5.10 10.37
CA ASN A 25 -10.40 5.73 10.14
C ASN A 25 -10.51 6.17 8.67
N LEU A 26 -11.13 5.35 7.83
CA LEU A 26 -11.19 5.61 6.39
C LEU A 26 -11.99 6.87 6.05
N THR A 27 -13.06 7.17 6.78
CA THR A 27 -13.86 8.38 6.55
C THR A 27 -13.00 9.65 6.64
N GLU A 28 -12.06 9.68 7.56
CA GLU A 28 -11.13 10.80 7.71
C GLU A 28 -10.00 10.74 6.66
N LEU A 29 -9.37 9.57 6.46
CA LEU A 29 -8.22 9.42 5.58
C LEU A 29 -8.55 9.62 4.10
N GLN A 30 -9.79 9.35 3.70
CA GLN A 30 -10.26 9.54 2.33
C GLN A 30 -10.60 11.00 2.01
N GLN A 31 -10.59 11.89 2.99
CA GLN A 31 -10.68 13.33 2.73
C GLN A 31 -9.38 13.85 2.10
N VAL A 32 -9.50 14.83 1.23
CA VAL A 32 -8.34 15.48 0.60
C VAL A 32 -7.55 16.23 1.69
N PRO A 33 -6.28 15.88 1.92
CA PRO A 33 -5.50 16.53 2.97
C PRO A 33 -5.10 17.95 2.56
N PRO A 34 -4.91 18.86 3.52
CA PRO A 34 -4.20 20.10 3.27
C PRO A 34 -2.82 19.80 2.66
N ALA A 35 -2.49 20.52 1.57
CA ALA A 35 -1.25 20.30 0.85
C ALA A 35 -0.67 21.62 0.33
N SER A 36 0.66 21.66 0.21
CA SER A 36 1.39 22.77 -0.40
C SER A 36 2.27 22.26 -1.52
N PHE A 37 2.08 22.83 -2.71
CA PHE A 37 2.87 22.50 -3.89
C PHE A 37 3.97 23.55 -4.08
N GLY A 38 5.18 23.09 -4.32
CA GLY A 38 6.30 23.94 -4.73
C GLY A 38 6.26 24.25 -6.23
N PRO A 39 7.29 24.91 -6.75
CA PRO A 39 7.38 25.24 -8.17
C PRO A 39 7.50 23.95 -9.01
N ARG A 40 6.78 23.92 -10.13
CA ARG A 40 6.88 22.85 -11.11
C ARG A 40 8.17 22.97 -11.89
N GLN A 41 8.86 21.85 -12.06
CA GLN A 41 10.07 21.73 -12.89
C GLN A 41 9.81 20.59 -13.89
N ASP A 42 9.62 20.91 -15.14
CA ASP A 42 9.26 19.96 -16.19
C ASP A 42 7.99 19.15 -15.83
N LEU A 43 8.09 17.83 -15.70
CA LEU A 43 6.98 16.95 -15.30
C LEU A 43 6.75 16.92 -13.79
N LEU A 44 7.74 17.31 -13.00
CA LEU A 44 7.80 17.12 -11.55
C LEU A 44 7.39 18.35 -10.77
N GLN A 45 6.71 18.14 -9.66
CA GLN A 45 6.35 19.17 -8.71
C GLN A 45 6.49 18.62 -7.29
N PRO A 46 7.31 19.23 -6.41
CA PRO A 46 7.36 18.82 -5.02
C PRO A 46 6.06 19.20 -4.31
N VAL A 47 5.59 18.33 -3.44
CA VAL A 47 4.39 18.56 -2.62
C VAL A 47 4.61 18.07 -1.20
N TYR A 48 4.10 18.83 -0.25
CA TYR A 48 3.95 18.41 1.14
C TYR A 48 2.48 18.32 1.47
N TYR A 49 2.04 17.22 2.09
CA TYR A 49 0.67 17.07 2.53
C TYR A 49 0.57 16.57 3.95
N GLN A 50 -0.49 16.98 4.64
CA GLN A 50 -0.74 16.59 6.02
C GLN A 50 -1.10 15.10 6.09
N SER A 51 -0.54 14.41 7.10
CA SER A 51 -0.84 13.02 7.40
C SER A 51 -1.31 12.86 8.85
N ASN A 52 -1.39 11.61 9.32
CA ASN A 52 -1.83 11.32 10.68
C ASN A 52 -0.94 12.01 11.72
N PRO A 53 -1.50 12.50 12.81
CA PRO A 53 -0.69 13.04 13.91
C PRO A 53 0.17 11.94 14.55
N ARG A 54 1.39 12.28 14.96
CA ARG A 54 2.28 11.45 15.76
C ARG A 54 2.40 12.05 17.16
N ASN A 55 2.12 11.28 18.19
CA ASN A 55 2.10 11.79 19.57
C ASN A 55 1.30 13.10 19.72
N ASN A 56 0.11 13.14 19.10
CA ASN A 56 -0.80 14.31 19.04
C ASN A 56 -0.22 15.56 18.34
N LYS A 57 0.89 15.44 17.61
CA LYS A 57 1.45 16.52 16.79
C LYS A 57 1.16 16.27 15.33
N PRO A 58 0.75 17.30 14.56
CA PRO A 58 0.55 17.17 13.11
C PRO A 58 1.81 16.68 12.42
N THR A 59 1.66 15.84 11.40
CA THR A 59 2.78 15.39 10.57
C THR A 59 2.56 15.74 9.12
N ARG A 60 3.67 15.87 8.37
CA ARG A 60 3.67 16.06 6.92
C ARG A 60 4.42 14.94 6.22
N VAL A 61 3.98 14.66 5.01
CA VAL A 61 4.62 13.76 4.07
C VAL A 61 5.11 14.58 2.88
N PHE A 62 6.36 14.36 2.50
CA PHE A 62 6.90 14.86 1.25
C PHE A 62 6.60 13.90 0.11
N ALA A 63 6.27 14.40 -1.08
CA ALA A 63 6.11 13.61 -2.27
C ALA A 63 6.54 14.36 -3.53
N TRP A 64 6.90 13.62 -4.58
CA TRP A 64 6.98 14.12 -5.94
C TRP A 64 5.65 13.82 -6.66
N TYR A 65 4.96 14.89 -7.02
CA TYR A 65 3.85 14.82 -7.96
C TYR A 65 4.39 14.99 -9.38
N ALA A 66 3.91 14.16 -10.29
CA ALA A 66 4.24 14.29 -11.71
C ALA A 66 2.98 14.11 -12.55
N ARG A 67 2.90 14.83 -13.67
CA ARG A 67 1.81 14.71 -14.62
C ARG A 67 2.30 15.09 -16.02
N PRO A 68 1.83 14.39 -17.09
CA PRO A 68 2.11 14.82 -18.46
C PRO A 68 1.58 16.24 -18.71
N ALA A 69 2.13 16.89 -19.71
CA ALA A 69 1.60 18.15 -20.22
C ALA A 69 0.23 17.89 -20.91
N GLY A 70 -0.59 18.93 -20.94
CA GLY A 70 -1.90 18.88 -21.61
C GLY A 70 -3.09 18.99 -20.64
N GLU A 71 -4.28 19.12 -21.22
CA GLU A 71 -5.54 19.34 -20.48
C GLU A 71 -6.37 18.06 -20.32
N GLU A 72 -6.00 16.97 -21.01
CA GLU A 72 -6.72 15.70 -20.95
C GLU A 72 -6.71 15.07 -19.55
N ARG A 73 -7.79 14.41 -19.22
CA ARG A 73 -7.87 13.61 -17.98
C ARG A 73 -7.07 12.33 -18.13
N VAL A 74 -6.11 12.14 -17.22
CA VAL A 74 -5.22 10.99 -17.22
C VAL A 74 -5.46 10.10 -16.00
N PRO A 75 -5.21 8.78 -16.09
CA PRO A 75 -5.22 7.90 -14.92
C PRO A 75 -4.09 8.27 -13.95
N GLY A 76 -4.18 7.78 -12.70
CA GLY A 76 -3.21 8.08 -11.66
C GLY A 76 -2.49 6.85 -11.11
N MET A 77 -1.27 7.04 -10.57
CA MET A 77 -0.50 6.02 -9.86
C MET A 77 0.05 6.54 -8.54
N VAL A 78 -0.25 5.80 -7.48
CA VAL A 78 0.35 5.97 -6.16
C VAL A 78 1.59 5.06 -6.08
N LEU A 79 2.74 5.64 -5.74
CA LEU A 79 4.05 4.98 -5.81
C LEU A 79 4.66 4.86 -4.41
N VAL A 80 4.91 3.63 -3.98
CA VAL A 80 5.26 3.30 -2.59
C VAL A 80 6.64 2.67 -2.51
N HIS A 81 7.63 3.40 -1.96
CA HIS A 81 9.01 2.92 -1.89
C HIS A 81 9.22 1.83 -0.84
N GLY A 82 10.32 1.09 -0.96
CA GLY A 82 10.75 0.06 -0.03
C GLY A 82 11.51 0.58 1.19
N GLY A 83 12.07 -0.35 1.97
CA GLY A 83 12.92 -0.03 3.11
C GLY A 83 14.18 0.74 2.69
N GLY A 84 14.54 1.77 3.45
CA GLY A 84 15.68 2.66 3.13
C GLY A 84 15.47 3.52 1.88
N GLY A 85 14.25 3.53 1.32
CA GLY A 85 13.89 4.34 0.17
C GLY A 85 13.49 5.76 0.54
N LYS A 86 13.02 6.49 -0.47
CA LYS A 86 12.58 7.88 -0.39
C LYS A 86 11.52 8.15 -1.46
N ALA A 87 10.97 9.35 -1.49
CA ALA A 87 10.21 9.82 -2.65
C ALA A 87 11.12 9.87 -3.88
N PHE A 88 10.93 8.94 -4.83
CA PHE A 88 11.75 8.86 -6.04
C PHE A 88 11.14 9.70 -7.16
N ALA A 89 11.78 10.84 -7.49
CA ALA A 89 11.38 11.72 -8.58
C ALA A 89 11.34 11.00 -9.95
N ASP A 90 12.38 10.18 -10.23
CA ASP A 90 12.48 9.43 -11.48
C ASP A 90 11.35 8.43 -11.65
N TRP A 91 10.87 7.85 -10.55
CA TRP A 91 9.72 6.95 -10.60
C TRP A 91 8.43 7.68 -10.96
N ALA A 92 8.18 8.84 -10.33
CA ALA A 92 7.05 9.68 -10.70
C ALA A 92 7.13 10.15 -12.17
N ALA A 93 8.32 10.57 -12.61
CA ALA A 93 8.57 10.97 -13.99
C ALA A 93 8.38 9.83 -14.99
N HIS A 94 8.75 8.59 -14.64
CA HIS A 94 8.52 7.38 -15.46
C HIS A 94 7.02 7.24 -15.77
N TRP A 95 6.16 7.28 -14.77
CA TRP A 95 4.72 7.16 -14.95
C TRP A 95 4.12 8.36 -15.71
N ALA A 96 4.63 9.58 -15.45
CA ALA A 96 4.18 10.75 -16.19
C ALA A 96 4.49 10.67 -17.70
N ARG A 97 5.68 10.18 -18.08
CA ARG A 97 6.03 9.93 -19.50
C ARG A 97 5.14 8.86 -20.14
N ARG A 98 4.57 7.99 -19.36
CA ARG A 98 3.60 6.97 -19.80
C ARG A 98 2.14 7.50 -19.84
N GLY A 99 1.93 8.78 -19.57
CA GLY A 99 0.60 9.40 -19.62
C GLY A 99 -0.23 9.19 -18.35
N TYR A 100 0.39 9.04 -17.19
CA TYR A 100 -0.25 8.97 -15.88
C TYR A 100 0.05 10.22 -15.05
N ALA A 101 -0.85 10.65 -14.21
CA ALA A 101 -0.46 11.43 -13.04
C ALA A 101 0.13 10.48 -11.99
N ALA A 102 1.18 10.87 -11.29
CA ALA A 102 1.85 10.01 -10.32
C ALA A 102 2.20 10.78 -9.04
N LEU A 103 2.12 10.07 -7.91
CA LEU A 103 2.53 10.60 -6.62
C LEU A 103 3.50 9.60 -5.96
N ALA A 104 4.79 9.95 -5.92
CA ALA A 104 5.83 9.18 -5.24
C ALA A 104 6.12 9.81 -3.89
N MET A 105 5.66 9.18 -2.80
CA MET A 105 5.74 9.72 -1.45
C MET A 105 6.93 9.19 -0.67
N ASP A 106 7.41 9.97 0.29
CA ASP A 106 8.34 9.53 1.33
C ASP A 106 7.58 8.94 2.51
N LEU A 107 7.96 7.75 2.93
CA LEU A 107 7.35 7.05 4.06
C LEU A 107 8.34 6.79 5.19
N ALA A 108 9.44 7.55 5.21
CA ALA A 108 10.48 7.50 6.24
C ALA A 108 10.56 8.80 7.08
N GLY A 109 9.59 9.71 6.87
CA GLY A 109 9.57 11.00 7.56
C GLY A 109 10.59 12.01 7.02
N HIS A 110 11.04 11.83 5.78
CA HIS A 110 12.05 12.70 5.16
C HIS A 110 11.44 13.62 4.10
N GLY A 111 12.12 14.73 3.87
CA GLY A 111 12.01 15.58 2.69
C GLY A 111 13.22 15.39 1.77
N PRO A 112 13.40 16.25 0.75
CA PRO A 112 14.51 16.18 -0.16
C PRO A 112 15.88 16.30 0.53
N GLU A 113 15.95 17.11 1.57
CA GLU A 113 17.18 17.46 2.31
C GLU A 113 17.46 16.55 3.51
N GLY A 114 16.56 15.58 3.83
CA GLY A 114 16.67 14.69 4.98
C GLY A 114 15.45 14.72 5.89
N PRO A 115 15.58 14.35 7.18
CA PRO A 115 14.46 14.26 8.10
C PRO A 115 13.66 15.56 8.22
N LEU A 116 12.34 15.46 8.15
CA LEU A 116 11.45 16.59 8.40
C LEU A 116 11.24 16.78 9.90
N PRO A 117 11.24 18.02 10.39
CA PRO A 117 10.96 18.31 11.81
C PRO A 117 9.58 17.82 12.26
N ASP A 118 8.64 17.76 11.33
CA ASP A 118 7.27 17.31 11.49
C ASP A 118 6.96 16.09 10.59
N GLY A 119 7.96 15.27 10.31
CA GLY A 119 7.80 14.01 9.59
C GLY A 119 7.08 12.94 10.41
N GLY A 120 6.51 11.94 9.73
CA GLY A 120 6.03 10.72 10.36
C GLY A 120 7.18 9.90 10.97
N PRO A 121 6.89 8.71 11.53
CA PRO A 121 7.92 7.82 12.04
C PRO A 121 8.87 7.37 10.93
N ASP A 122 10.12 7.19 11.28
CA ASP A 122 11.13 6.59 10.41
C ASP A 122 10.85 5.09 10.16
N GLN A 123 11.72 4.44 9.38
CA GLN A 123 11.64 3.00 9.11
C GLN A 123 12.55 2.16 10.01
N SER A 124 12.82 2.60 11.23
CA SER A 124 13.61 1.84 12.19
C SER A 124 12.90 0.57 12.64
N ASP A 125 13.63 -0.34 13.24
CA ASP A 125 13.06 -1.55 13.84
C ASP A 125 12.10 -1.22 14.97
N GLU A 126 12.39 -0.18 15.75
CA GLU A 126 11.53 0.27 16.85
C GLU A 126 10.15 0.67 16.33
N THR A 127 10.09 1.45 15.28
CA THR A 127 8.81 1.93 14.72
C THR A 127 8.05 0.87 13.93
N LYS A 128 8.76 -0.16 13.39
CA LYS A 128 8.15 -1.27 12.64
C LYS A 128 7.76 -2.45 13.51
N PHE A 129 8.60 -2.80 14.49
CA PHE A 129 8.50 -4.06 15.24
C PHE A 129 8.46 -3.85 16.77
N GLY A 130 8.65 -2.62 17.26
CA GLY A 130 8.60 -2.29 18.68
C GLY A 130 7.28 -2.71 19.32
N ALA A 131 7.28 -2.83 20.64
CA ALA A 131 6.06 -3.15 21.39
C ALA A 131 5.07 -1.97 21.35
N PHE A 132 3.81 -2.28 21.17
CA PHE A 132 2.72 -1.29 21.19
C PHE A 132 1.46 -1.89 21.80
N ASP A 133 0.63 -1.03 22.35
CA ASP A 133 -0.75 -1.31 22.78
C ASP A 133 -1.77 -0.68 21.81
N ASP A 134 -3.04 -0.75 22.14
CA ASP A 134 -4.12 -0.24 21.30
C ASP A 134 -4.12 1.30 21.17
N GLN A 135 -3.44 2.03 22.06
CA GLN A 135 -3.25 3.47 21.95
C GLN A 135 -1.99 3.82 21.15
N ALA A 136 -0.91 3.09 21.40
CA ALA A 136 0.38 3.33 20.74
C ALA A 136 0.40 2.85 19.29
N VAL A 137 -0.52 1.97 18.84
CA VAL A 137 -0.65 1.52 17.45
C VAL A 137 -0.72 2.70 16.49
N ALA A 138 -1.31 3.81 16.90
CA ALA A 138 -1.40 5.03 16.09
C ALA A 138 -0.03 5.64 15.74
N ASN A 139 1.01 5.36 16.52
CA ASN A 139 2.36 5.90 16.31
C ASN A 139 3.31 4.94 15.59
N MET A 140 2.84 3.72 15.25
CA MET A 140 3.65 2.74 14.53
C MET A 140 3.82 3.12 13.06
N TRP A 141 4.99 2.79 12.50
CA TRP A 141 5.32 3.12 11.11
C TRP A 141 4.26 2.64 10.11
N THR A 142 3.81 1.40 10.19
CA THR A 142 2.81 0.87 9.25
C THR A 142 1.50 1.65 9.31
N THR A 143 1.06 2.10 10.50
CA THR A 143 -0.14 2.93 10.64
C THR A 143 0.03 4.26 9.89
N HIS A 144 1.17 4.93 10.08
CA HIS A 144 1.46 6.19 9.41
C HIS A 144 1.65 6.03 7.90
N ALA A 145 2.36 4.98 7.47
CA ALA A 145 2.64 4.72 6.07
C ALA A 145 1.35 4.47 5.27
N ILE A 146 0.44 3.64 5.79
CA ILE A 146 -0.85 3.40 5.13
C ILE A 146 -1.73 4.65 5.16
N ALA A 147 -1.76 5.40 6.26
CA ALA A 147 -2.47 6.68 6.31
C ALA A 147 -1.93 7.67 5.26
N ALA A 148 -0.61 7.76 5.09
CA ALA A 148 0.04 8.58 4.08
C ALA A 148 -0.34 8.13 2.65
N VAL A 149 -0.39 6.82 2.40
CA VAL A 149 -0.82 6.25 1.11
C VAL A 149 -2.27 6.62 0.80
N ILE A 150 -3.21 6.44 1.73
CA ILE A 150 -4.63 6.73 1.52
C ILE A 150 -4.86 8.24 1.32
N ARG A 151 -4.21 9.10 2.12
CA ARG A 151 -4.27 10.56 1.96
C ARG A 151 -3.61 11.01 0.65
N GLY A 152 -2.49 10.39 0.27
CA GLY A 152 -1.83 10.61 -1.01
C GLY A 152 -2.72 10.23 -2.20
N HIS A 153 -3.45 9.12 -2.11
CA HIS A 153 -4.47 8.74 -3.10
C HIS A 153 -5.55 9.82 -3.20
N SER A 154 -6.09 10.29 -2.08
CA SER A 154 -7.12 11.35 -2.07
C SER A 154 -6.59 12.67 -2.64
N LEU A 155 -5.35 13.04 -2.32
CA LEU A 155 -4.69 14.21 -2.89
C LEU A 155 -4.53 14.09 -4.41
N LEU A 156 -4.05 12.94 -4.89
CA LEU A 156 -3.87 12.67 -6.32
C LEU A 156 -5.21 12.72 -7.08
N ALA A 157 -6.25 12.08 -6.52
CA ALA A 157 -7.59 12.06 -7.10
C ALA A 157 -8.22 13.46 -7.25
N ALA A 158 -7.86 14.38 -6.37
CA ALA A 158 -8.36 15.77 -6.37
C ALA A 158 -7.59 16.70 -7.32
N GLN A 159 -6.48 16.24 -7.92
CA GLN A 159 -5.70 17.12 -8.81
C GLN A 159 -6.43 17.37 -10.13
N PRO A 160 -6.39 18.63 -10.64
CA PRO A 160 -6.97 18.94 -11.94
C PRO A 160 -6.41 18.02 -13.04
N GLY A 161 -7.32 17.46 -13.86
CA GLY A 161 -6.96 16.57 -14.96
C GLY A 161 -6.54 15.16 -14.55
N VAL A 162 -6.76 14.75 -13.31
CA VAL A 162 -6.65 13.35 -12.87
C VAL A 162 -8.03 12.70 -12.91
N ASP A 163 -8.11 11.49 -13.44
CA ASP A 163 -9.31 10.68 -13.39
C ASP A 163 -9.34 9.86 -12.09
N ALA A 164 -10.11 10.35 -11.11
CA ALA A 164 -10.26 9.71 -9.80
C ALA A 164 -10.80 8.26 -9.88
N ASN A 165 -11.44 7.87 -10.98
CA ASN A 165 -11.95 6.52 -11.20
C ASN A 165 -10.92 5.57 -11.85
N ARG A 166 -9.72 6.06 -12.15
CA ARG A 166 -8.64 5.29 -12.78
C ARG A 166 -7.32 5.50 -12.05
N ILE A 167 -7.29 5.20 -10.74
CA ILE A 167 -6.09 5.30 -9.92
C ILE A 167 -5.66 3.93 -9.44
N GLY A 168 -4.38 3.61 -9.65
CA GLY A 168 -3.72 2.40 -9.20
C GLY A 168 -2.63 2.66 -8.17
N ILE A 169 -2.11 1.58 -7.61
CA ILE A 169 -1.00 1.60 -6.66
C ILE A 169 0.06 0.57 -7.04
N THR A 170 1.32 0.92 -6.92
CA THR A 170 2.43 -0.03 -6.97
C THR A 170 3.49 0.31 -5.93
N GLY A 171 4.13 -0.71 -5.42
CA GLY A 171 5.20 -0.53 -4.44
C GLY A 171 6.16 -1.69 -4.43
N ILE A 172 7.38 -1.44 -3.98
CA ILE A 172 8.49 -2.39 -3.99
C ILE A 172 8.92 -2.74 -2.56
N SER A 173 9.23 -4.01 -2.28
CA SER A 173 9.71 -4.47 -0.97
C SER A 173 8.73 -4.10 0.16
N TRP A 174 9.15 -3.33 1.17
CA TRP A 174 8.21 -2.77 2.15
C TRP A 174 7.08 -1.97 1.50
N GLY A 175 7.31 -1.33 0.34
CA GLY A 175 6.26 -0.70 -0.44
C GLY A 175 5.29 -1.71 -1.07
N GLY A 176 5.77 -2.87 -1.49
CA GLY A 176 4.93 -3.99 -1.93
C GLY A 176 4.08 -4.56 -0.78
N TYR A 177 4.67 -4.70 0.40
CA TYR A 177 3.95 -5.03 1.64
C TYR A 177 2.84 -4.01 1.93
N LEU A 178 3.14 -2.70 1.88
CA LEU A 178 2.14 -1.64 2.06
C LEU A 178 1.08 -1.65 0.96
N THR A 179 1.47 -1.97 -0.28
CA THR A 179 0.54 -2.11 -1.42
C THR A 179 -0.51 -3.20 -1.17
N CYS A 180 -0.11 -4.34 -0.60
CA CYS A 180 -1.03 -5.41 -0.21
C CYS A 180 -2.05 -4.93 0.84
N ILE A 181 -1.60 -4.19 1.86
CA ILE A 181 -2.50 -3.64 2.89
C ILE A 181 -3.43 -2.58 2.29
N ALA A 182 -2.86 -1.61 1.56
CA ALA A 182 -3.62 -0.51 0.97
C ALA A 182 -4.71 -1.00 0.01
N ALA A 183 -4.40 -2.02 -0.81
CA ALA A 183 -5.36 -2.62 -1.74
C ALA A 183 -6.56 -3.29 -1.02
N GLY A 184 -6.34 -3.83 0.19
CA GLY A 184 -7.42 -4.40 1.01
C GLY A 184 -8.19 -3.37 1.84
N VAL A 185 -7.60 -2.20 2.09
CA VAL A 185 -8.17 -1.15 2.95
C VAL A 185 -8.87 -0.06 2.12
N ASP A 186 -8.29 0.38 1.01
CA ASP A 186 -8.82 1.45 0.16
C ASP A 186 -9.48 0.89 -1.11
N ASP A 187 -10.76 0.68 -1.08
CA ASP A 187 -11.57 0.10 -2.17
C ASP A 187 -11.73 1.02 -3.40
N ARG A 188 -11.26 2.25 -3.33
CA ARG A 188 -11.21 3.19 -4.46
C ARG A 188 -10.11 2.83 -5.46
N LEU A 189 -9.09 2.08 -5.06
CA LEU A 189 -8.01 1.61 -5.94
C LEU A 189 -8.56 0.71 -7.04
N LYS A 190 -8.10 0.91 -8.28
CA LYS A 190 -8.56 0.19 -9.48
C LYS A 190 -7.58 -0.88 -9.96
N VAL A 191 -6.33 -0.80 -9.54
CA VAL A 191 -5.29 -1.80 -9.79
C VAL A 191 -4.24 -1.73 -8.70
N ALA A 192 -3.68 -2.88 -8.33
CA ALA A 192 -2.58 -2.95 -7.36
C ALA A 192 -1.46 -3.86 -7.88
N VAL A 193 -0.20 -3.44 -7.66
CA VAL A 193 0.95 -4.25 -8.02
C VAL A 193 1.97 -4.27 -6.89
N PRO A 194 1.89 -5.23 -5.96
CA PRO A 194 2.96 -5.48 -4.99
C PRO A 194 4.14 -6.18 -5.68
N VAL A 195 5.30 -5.50 -5.69
CA VAL A 195 6.56 -6.05 -6.20
C VAL A 195 7.38 -6.54 -5.01
N TYR A 196 7.75 -7.82 -5.00
CA TYR A 196 8.45 -8.52 -3.91
C TYR A 196 8.04 -8.05 -2.50
N GLY A 197 6.74 -7.97 -2.24
CA GLY A 197 6.16 -7.66 -0.93
C GLY A 197 4.89 -8.48 -0.70
N CYS A 198 4.75 -9.10 0.47
CA CYS A 198 3.63 -9.99 0.78
C CYS A 198 3.34 -10.04 2.28
N GLY A 199 2.37 -10.86 2.69
CA GLY A 199 2.06 -11.21 4.08
C GLY A 199 2.82 -12.43 4.58
N PHE A 200 2.39 -12.94 5.74
CA PHE A 200 2.98 -14.06 6.45
C PHE A 200 4.44 -13.86 6.87
N LEU A 201 4.81 -12.59 7.16
CA LEU A 201 6.19 -12.24 7.51
C LEU A 201 6.69 -12.96 8.77
N HIS A 202 5.81 -13.24 9.70
CA HIS A 202 6.10 -13.92 10.96
C HIS A 202 6.34 -15.43 10.80
N GLU A 203 5.90 -16.02 9.68
CA GLU A 203 6.06 -17.45 9.42
C GLU A 203 7.29 -17.73 8.57
N ASN A 204 7.49 -16.98 7.48
CA ASN A 204 8.69 -17.06 6.67
C ASN A 204 8.99 -15.71 6.00
N SER A 205 10.09 -15.10 6.41
CA SER A 205 10.69 -13.90 5.83
C SER A 205 12.08 -13.67 6.42
N VAL A 206 12.83 -12.74 5.85
CA VAL A 206 14.13 -12.32 6.43
C VAL A 206 14.00 -11.74 7.85
N TRP A 207 12.81 -11.31 8.27
CA TRP A 207 12.54 -10.75 9.60
C TRP A 207 12.09 -11.81 10.63
N ARG A 208 11.80 -13.03 10.21
CA ARG A 208 11.31 -14.07 11.12
C ARG A 208 12.26 -14.28 12.30
N GLU A 209 13.48 -14.75 12.07
CA GLU A 209 14.44 -15.05 13.15
C GLU A 209 14.90 -13.82 13.92
N PRO A 210 15.31 -12.70 13.27
CA PRO A 210 15.84 -11.57 13.99
C PRO A 210 14.78 -10.72 14.70
N ARG A 211 13.49 -10.87 14.37
CA ARG A 211 12.39 -10.06 14.93
C ARG A 211 11.27 -10.91 15.51
N PHE A 212 10.51 -11.63 14.69
CA PHE A 212 9.29 -12.32 15.12
C PHE A 212 9.54 -13.44 16.14
N ASP A 213 10.57 -14.25 15.96
CA ASP A 213 10.89 -15.35 16.87
C ASP A 213 11.40 -14.83 18.23
N ARG A 214 11.82 -13.56 18.30
CA ARG A 214 12.27 -12.89 19.54
C ARG A 214 11.15 -12.09 20.22
N MET A 215 10.01 -11.90 19.57
CA MET A 215 8.86 -11.21 20.17
C MET A 215 8.16 -12.11 21.19
N PRO A 216 7.71 -11.56 22.32
CA PRO A 216 6.73 -12.25 23.15
C PRO A 216 5.50 -12.66 22.31
N PRO A 217 4.89 -13.84 22.54
CA PRO A 217 3.78 -14.34 21.74
C PRO A 217 2.64 -13.32 21.57
N ALA A 218 2.22 -12.64 22.63
CA ALA A 218 1.16 -11.66 22.61
C ALA A 218 1.52 -10.41 21.75
N GLN A 219 2.78 -9.98 21.73
CA GLN A 219 3.25 -8.92 20.88
C GLN A 219 3.22 -9.34 19.40
N ARG A 220 3.70 -10.55 19.10
CA ARG A 220 3.69 -11.10 17.74
C ARG A 220 2.27 -11.23 17.21
N GLU A 221 1.34 -11.80 17.99
CA GLU A 221 -0.08 -11.90 17.62
C GLU A 221 -0.70 -10.53 17.34
N ARG A 222 -0.41 -9.53 18.20
CA ARG A 222 -0.88 -8.16 18.01
C ARG A 222 -0.32 -7.54 16.75
N TRP A 223 1.00 -7.72 16.47
CA TRP A 223 1.63 -7.25 15.25
C TRP A 223 0.98 -7.86 14.01
N VAL A 224 0.80 -9.19 13.98
CA VAL A 224 0.16 -9.90 12.87
C VAL A 224 -1.27 -9.39 12.65
N LYS A 225 -2.04 -9.28 13.71
CA LYS A 225 -3.43 -8.77 13.67
C LYS A 225 -3.54 -7.39 13.02
N TRP A 226 -2.61 -6.49 13.34
CA TRP A 226 -2.69 -5.10 12.92
C TRP A 226 -1.93 -4.78 11.64
N PHE A 227 -0.87 -5.51 11.35
CA PHE A 227 0.09 -5.10 10.34
C PHE A 227 0.42 -6.15 9.28
N ASP A 228 0.12 -7.44 9.49
CA ASP A 228 0.41 -8.41 8.44
C ASP A 228 -0.58 -8.28 7.27
N PRO A 229 -0.10 -8.17 6.02
CA PRO A 229 -0.95 -8.10 4.83
C PRO A 229 -1.97 -9.23 4.69
N SER A 230 -1.70 -10.41 5.27
CA SER A 230 -2.65 -11.54 5.25
C SER A 230 -4.01 -11.21 5.86
N GLN A 231 -4.08 -10.19 6.75
CA GLN A 231 -5.33 -9.73 7.36
C GLN A 231 -6.18 -8.89 6.41
N TYR A 232 -5.60 -8.34 5.35
CA TYR A 232 -6.23 -7.37 4.45
C TYR A 232 -6.45 -7.91 3.03
N LEU A 233 -5.58 -8.80 2.56
CA LEU A 233 -5.64 -9.39 1.22
C LEU A 233 -6.99 -10.04 0.86
N PRO A 234 -7.74 -10.68 1.80
CA PRO A 234 -9.08 -11.19 1.51
C PRO A 234 -10.11 -10.11 1.12
N GLN A 235 -9.86 -8.84 1.45
CA GLN A 235 -10.74 -7.71 1.13
C GLN A 235 -10.40 -7.04 -0.21
N VAL A 236 -9.31 -7.40 -0.88
CA VAL A 236 -8.91 -6.82 -2.16
C VAL A 236 -9.99 -7.02 -3.21
N ARG A 237 -10.41 -5.93 -3.86
CA ARG A 237 -11.49 -5.93 -4.86
C ARG A 237 -11.02 -5.60 -6.27
N CYS A 238 -9.89 -4.89 -6.40
CA CYS A 238 -9.32 -4.54 -7.69
C CYS A 238 -8.45 -5.67 -8.26
N PRO A 239 -8.20 -5.70 -9.58
CA PRO A 239 -7.17 -6.55 -10.17
C PRO A 239 -5.81 -6.32 -9.50
N ILE A 240 -5.11 -7.41 -9.18
CA ILE A 240 -3.80 -7.36 -8.52
C ILE A 240 -2.79 -8.27 -9.23
N LEU A 241 -1.61 -7.73 -9.50
CA LEU A 241 -0.45 -8.48 -10.01
C LEU A 241 0.59 -8.63 -8.92
N PHE A 242 0.84 -9.85 -8.50
CA PHE A 242 1.95 -10.21 -7.64
C PHE A 242 3.20 -10.47 -8.48
N LEU A 243 4.25 -9.67 -8.31
CA LEU A 243 5.51 -9.81 -9.02
C LEU A 243 6.67 -10.06 -8.04
N ASN A 244 7.40 -11.17 -8.24
CA ASN A 244 8.55 -11.52 -7.38
C ASN A 244 9.65 -12.20 -8.18
N GLY A 245 10.83 -12.36 -7.55
CA GLY A 245 11.95 -13.14 -8.07
C GLY A 245 11.97 -14.57 -7.54
N THR A 246 12.59 -15.49 -8.29
CA THR A 246 12.78 -16.88 -7.84
C THR A 246 13.70 -17.00 -6.63
N ASN A 247 14.46 -15.97 -6.32
CA ASN A 247 15.54 -15.96 -5.32
C ASN A 247 15.42 -14.75 -4.35
N ASP A 248 14.22 -14.25 -4.15
CA ASP A 248 14.04 -13.12 -3.24
C ASP A 248 14.41 -13.54 -1.80
N PHE A 249 15.34 -12.78 -1.21
CA PHE A 249 15.88 -13.11 0.13
C PHE A 249 14.96 -12.63 1.25
N ALA A 250 14.12 -11.63 0.97
CA ALA A 250 13.31 -10.96 1.98
C ALA A 250 11.88 -11.52 2.06
N TYR A 251 11.29 -11.82 0.91
CA TYR A 251 9.91 -12.30 0.76
C TYR A 251 9.90 -13.63 0.00
N PRO A 252 10.07 -14.76 0.69
CA PRO A 252 10.14 -16.10 0.09
C PRO A 252 8.87 -16.47 -0.68
N LEU A 253 9.03 -17.34 -1.69
CA LEU A 253 7.93 -17.70 -2.61
C LEU A 253 6.75 -18.42 -1.94
N ASP A 254 6.96 -19.14 -0.83
CA ASP A 254 5.89 -19.78 -0.07
C ASP A 254 4.96 -18.77 0.61
N SER A 255 5.51 -17.77 1.31
CA SER A 255 4.73 -16.65 1.87
C SER A 255 4.08 -15.82 0.76
N TYR A 256 4.77 -15.66 -0.36
CA TYR A 256 4.26 -14.95 -1.53
C TYR A 256 3.07 -15.67 -2.16
N ARG A 257 3.18 -16.99 -2.37
CA ARG A 257 2.09 -17.82 -2.89
C ARG A 257 0.88 -17.82 -1.97
N ARG A 258 1.08 -17.95 -0.67
CA ARG A 258 -0.01 -17.90 0.31
C ARG A 258 -0.72 -16.55 0.29
N SER A 259 0.03 -15.45 0.15
CA SER A 259 -0.55 -14.10 0.00
C SER A 259 -1.40 -13.99 -1.27
N TYR A 260 -0.88 -14.48 -2.39
CA TYR A 260 -1.62 -14.56 -3.65
C TYR A 260 -2.92 -15.35 -3.50
N ASP A 261 -2.89 -16.49 -2.81
CA ASP A 261 -4.04 -17.37 -2.64
C ASP A 261 -5.17 -16.75 -1.79
N LEU A 262 -4.87 -15.77 -0.94
CA LEU A 262 -5.87 -15.04 -0.14
C LEU A 262 -6.74 -14.10 -0.96
N VAL A 263 -6.28 -13.63 -2.11
CA VAL A 263 -7.06 -12.69 -2.93
C VAL A 263 -8.17 -13.43 -3.66
N PRO A 264 -9.45 -13.03 -3.49
CA PRO A 264 -10.57 -13.84 -3.96
C PRO A 264 -10.78 -13.82 -5.48
N LYS A 265 -10.37 -12.72 -6.18
CA LYS A 265 -10.66 -12.54 -7.61
C LYS A 265 -9.54 -11.75 -8.30
N GLN A 266 -9.45 -11.90 -9.64
CA GLN A 266 -8.63 -11.07 -10.53
C GLN A 266 -7.17 -10.92 -10.05
N ARG A 267 -6.57 -12.02 -9.68
CA ARG A 267 -5.17 -12.10 -9.24
C ARG A 267 -4.30 -12.70 -10.34
N THR A 268 -3.16 -12.09 -10.58
CA THR A 268 -2.14 -12.52 -11.53
C THR A 268 -0.82 -12.71 -10.80
N LEU A 269 -0.01 -13.67 -11.22
CA LEU A 269 1.29 -13.95 -10.64
C LEU A 269 2.36 -13.89 -11.74
N SER A 270 3.44 -13.14 -11.50
CA SER A 270 4.64 -13.10 -12.32
C SER A 270 5.86 -13.40 -11.48
N ILE A 271 6.57 -14.48 -11.81
CA ILE A 271 7.82 -14.88 -11.13
C ILE A 271 8.97 -14.79 -12.11
N ILE A 272 9.87 -13.85 -11.87
CA ILE A 272 11.01 -13.57 -12.76
C ILE A 272 12.25 -14.32 -12.25
N PRO A 273 12.90 -15.14 -13.10
CA PRO A 273 14.13 -15.82 -12.70
C PRO A 273 15.23 -14.84 -12.30
N ARG A 274 15.80 -15.03 -11.11
CA ARG A 274 16.92 -14.25 -10.58
C ARG A 274 16.71 -12.73 -10.57
N LEU A 275 15.47 -12.28 -10.37
CA LEU A 275 15.19 -10.86 -10.21
C LEU A 275 15.94 -10.30 -9.01
N PRO A 276 16.78 -9.26 -9.17
CA PRO A 276 17.44 -8.65 -8.03
C PRO A 276 16.43 -7.88 -7.17
N HIS A 277 16.61 -7.95 -5.85
CA HIS A 277 15.84 -7.17 -4.90
C HIS A 277 16.47 -5.78 -4.71
N GLY A 278 15.77 -4.72 -5.06
CA GLY A 278 16.27 -3.35 -4.96
C GLY A 278 15.21 -2.30 -5.29
N HIS A 279 15.61 -1.04 -5.32
CA HIS A 279 14.74 0.05 -5.78
C HIS A 279 14.70 0.10 -7.31
N ILE A 280 14.10 -0.92 -7.91
CA ILE A 280 13.84 -1.05 -9.34
C ILE A 280 12.36 -0.79 -9.55
N TRP A 281 11.98 0.03 -10.50
CA TRP A 281 10.58 0.38 -10.77
C TRP A 281 10.21 0.36 -12.27
N THR A 282 11.12 -0.09 -13.12
CA THR A 282 10.91 -0.22 -14.56
C THR A 282 10.66 -1.68 -14.92
N PHE A 283 9.50 -2.20 -14.55
CA PHE A 283 9.07 -3.54 -14.88
C PHE A 283 8.06 -3.50 -16.01
N ARG A 284 8.36 -4.15 -17.13
CA ARG A 284 7.45 -4.21 -18.28
C ARG A 284 6.11 -4.85 -17.91
N GLU A 285 6.13 -5.89 -17.07
CA GLU A 285 4.93 -6.59 -16.62
C GLU A 285 4.02 -5.67 -15.81
N VAL A 286 4.59 -4.82 -14.94
CA VAL A 286 3.85 -3.83 -14.18
C VAL A 286 3.20 -2.81 -15.10
N ASP A 287 3.99 -2.28 -16.03
CA ASP A 287 3.54 -1.29 -17.01
C ASP A 287 2.37 -1.81 -17.84
N LEU A 288 2.50 -3.02 -18.41
CA LEU A 288 1.47 -3.65 -19.24
C LEU A 288 0.21 -4.00 -18.44
N PHE A 289 0.38 -4.53 -17.23
CA PHE A 289 -0.76 -4.88 -16.38
C PHE A 289 -1.56 -3.63 -15.98
N VAL A 290 -0.88 -2.56 -15.59
CA VAL A 290 -1.54 -1.31 -15.23
C VAL A 290 -2.22 -0.68 -16.46
N ASP A 291 -1.57 -0.67 -17.63
CA ASP A 291 -2.16 -0.17 -18.87
C ASP A 291 -3.41 -0.97 -19.26
N SER A 292 -3.40 -2.31 -19.11
CA SER A 292 -4.55 -3.16 -19.43
C SER A 292 -5.79 -2.85 -18.57
N VAL A 293 -5.58 -2.41 -17.32
CA VAL A 293 -6.68 -2.11 -16.40
C VAL A 293 -7.11 -0.65 -16.50
N LEU A 294 -6.16 0.30 -16.55
CA LEU A 294 -6.47 1.73 -16.43
C LEU A 294 -6.60 2.45 -17.77
N LYS A 295 -6.13 1.86 -18.87
CA LYS A 295 -6.17 2.43 -20.22
C LYS A 295 -6.82 1.53 -21.26
N GLU A 296 -7.48 0.46 -20.83
CA GLU A 296 -8.08 -0.52 -21.75
C GLU A 296 -7.05 -1.10 -22.74
N GLY A 297 -5.79 -1.27 -22.27
CA GLY A 297 -4.71 -1.88 -23.04
C GLY A 297 -4.89 -3.38 -23.20
N GLU A 298 -4.02 -4.02 -23.96
CA GLU A 298 -4.04 -5.47 -24.12
C GLU A 298 -3.84 -6.19 -22.78
N PRO A 299 -4.70 -7.17 -22.43
CA PRO A 299 -4.53 -7.93 -21.21
C PRO A 299 -3.27 -8.80 -21.25
N LEU A 300 -2.68 -9.04 -20.08
CA LEU A 300 -1.58 -10.02 -19.99
C LEU A 300 -2.06 -11.42 -20.38
N PRO A 301 -1.20 -12.24 -20.98
CA PRO A 301 -1.52 -13.64 -21.26
C PRO A 301 -1.94 -14.37 -19.98
N VAL A 302 -3.04 -15.12 -20.06
CA VAL A 302 -3.49 -16.00 -18.98
C VAL A 302 -3.08 -17.42 -19.35
N LEU A 303 -2.24 -18.03 -18.51
CA LEU A 303 -1.93 -19.45 -18.64
C LEU A 303 -3.12 -20.28 -18.16
N GLY A 304 -3.61 -21.15 -19.02
CA GLY A 304 -4.61 -22.16 -18.64
C GLY A 304 -4.02 -23.27 -17.78
N ASP A 305 -4.86 -24.22 -17.40
CA ASP A 305 -4.40 -25.40 -16.66
C ASP A 305 -3.38 -26.19 -17.47
N LEU A 306 -2.30 -26.61 -16.81
CA LEU A 306 -1.32 -27.49 -17.42
C LEU A 306 -1.98 -28.83 -17.75
N ARG A 307 -2.05 -29.19 -19.04
CA ARG A 307 -2.54 -30.48 -19.48
C ARG A 307 -1.34 -31.32 -19.92
N THR A 308 -1.14 -32.46 -19.26
CA THR A 308 -0.12 -33.43 -19.64
C THR A 308 -0.75 -34.56 -20.46
N ALA A 309 -0.22 -34.85 -21.63
CA ALA A 309 -0.56 -36.01 -22.41
C ALA A 309 0.61 -36.99 -22.39
N GLY A 310 0.54 -37.97 -21.49
CA GLY A 310 1.62 -38.95 -21.31
C GLY A 310 2.88 -38.38 -20.61
N ARG A 311 4.08 -38.63 -21.15
CA ARG A 311 5.36 -38.12 -20.64
C ARG A 311 5.82 -36.78 -21.24
N GLU A 312 5.06 -36.24 -22.18
CA GLU A 312 5.34 -34.94 -22.79
C GLU A 312 4.54 -33.85 -22.07
N VAL A 313 5.20 -32.74 -21.74
CA VAL A 313 4.62 -31.58 -21.09
C VAL A 313 4.29 -30.52 -22.14
#